data_ea614e52564522feb6874b3f92a4ab05
#
_entry.id   ea614e52564522feb6874b3f92a4ab05
#
_cell.length_a   1.000
_cell.length_b   1.000
_cell.length_c   1.000
_cell.angle_alpha   90.00
_cell.angle_beta   90.00
_cell.angle_gamma   90.00
#
_symmetry.space_group_name_H-M   'P 1'
#
loop_
_entity.id
_entity.type
_entity.pdbx_description
1 polymer ?
#
loop_
_entity_poly.entity_id
_entity_poly.type
_entity_poly.pdbx_seq_one_letter_code
_entity_poly.pdbx_strand_id
1 'polypeptide(L)'
;MAQNKKIVSVGMGLLLLTGAFGAQAYTGKALEKHAKVTMTEARAIALKAHPGKITDEELEKEAGGSGLRYSFDIRKGKVTQEVGVDAQTGAVLENKAECANPD
;
A
#
# COMPACT_ATOMS: atom_id res chain seq x y z
N MET A 1 -20.22 -22.72 2.61
CA MET A 1 -19.94 -23.00 1.84
C MET A 1 -19.77 -22.78 1.55
N ALA A 2 -19.78 -22.74 2.10
CA ALA A 2 -19.48 -22.88 1.46
C ALA A 2 -19.23 -22.67 1.17
N GLN A 3 -19.21 -22.68 1.48
CA GLN A 3 -18.79 -22.89 0.84
C GLN A 3 -18.56 -22.71 0.40
N ASN A 4 -18.77 -22.52 0.85
CA ASN A 4 -18.36 -22.83 0.10
C ASN A 4 -18.10 -22.52 -0.14
N LYS A 5 -18.05 -22.11 0.14
CA LYS A 5 -17.66 -22.30 -0.35
C LYS A 5 -17.31 -21.97 -0.36
N LYS A 6 -17.39 -21.74 0.09
CA LYS A 6 -16.92 -21.84 -0.10
C LYS A 6 -16.59 -21.40 0.18
N ILE A 7 -16.56 -21.25 0.76
CA ILE A 7 -16.14 -21.25 0.77
C ILE A 7 -15.91 -20.86 1.04
N VAL A 8 -15.98 -20.71 1.66
CA VAL A 8 -15.66 -20.74 1.57
C VAL A 8 -15.40 -20.43 1.89
N SER A 9 -15.29 -20.27 2.50
CA SER A 9 -14.96 -20.31 2.45
C SER A 9 -14.66 -20.06 2.78
N VAL A 10 -14.66 -19.98 3.35
CA VAL A 10 -14.27 -19.92 3.36
C VAL A 10 -14.05 -19.66 3.75
N GLY A 11 -13.93 -19.48 4.39
CA GLY A 11 -13.75 -19.46 4.32
C GLY A 11 -13.47 -19.21 4.82
N MET A 12 -13.34 -19.18 5.43
CA MET A 12 -13.05 -19.06 5.54
C MET A 12 -12.65 -18.63 6.03
N GLY A 13 -12.50 -18.44 6.53
CA GLY A 13 -12.17 -18.07 6.66
C GLY A 13 -11.68 -17.66 7.18
N LEU A 14 -11.40 -17.73 7.68
CA LEU A 14 -10.94 -17.33 7.83
C LEU A 14 -10.72 -16.69 8.18
N LEU A 15 -10.52 -16.39 8.48
CA LEU A 15 -10.26 -15.71 8.49
C LEU A 15 -10.16 -14.97 8.93
N LEU A 16 -10.15 -14.70 9.23
CA LEU A 16 -10.03 -13.86 9.55
C LEU A 16 -9.31 -13.03 9.87
N LEU A 17 -8.97 -12.65 10.33
CA LEU A 17 -8.20 -11.77 10.79
C LEU A 17 -7.56 -10.99 9.83
N THR A 18 -7.38 -11.40 8.87
CA THR A 18 -6.80 -10.73 7.84
C THR A 18 -7.55 -9.56 7.38
N GLY A 19 -8.79 -9.54 7.56
CA GLY A 19 -9.57 -8.46 7.06
C GLY A 19 -9.25 -7.13 7.65
N ALA A 20 -8.57 -7.16 8.76
CA ALA A 20 -8.32 -5.92 9.42
C ALA A 20 -7.58 -4.92 8.58
N PHE A 21 -6.64 -5.37 7.74
CA PHE A 21 -5.93 -4.40 6.95
C PHE A 21 -6.76 -3.83 5.83
N GLY A 22 -7.55 -4.65 5.21
CA GLY A 22 -8.29 -4.20 4.06
C GLY A 22 -9.32 -3.15 4.36
N ALA A 23 -9.77 -3.12 5.59
CA ALA A 23 -10.84 -2.22 5.94
C ALA A 23 -10.38 -0.86 6.39
N GLN A 24 -9.09 -0.66 6.57
CA GLN A 24 -8.64 0.58 7.14
C GLN A 24 -8.71 1.73 6.18
N ALA A 25 -9.11 2.86 6.69
CA ALA A 25 -9.08 4.09 5.92
C ALA A 25 -7.64 4.60 5.88
N TYR A 26 -7.32 5.33 4.87
CA TYR A 26 -6.04 6.00 4.76
C TYR A 26 -6.27 7.31 4.04
N THR A 27 -5.30 8.20 4.09
CA THR A 27 -5.44 9.52 3.49
C THR A 27 -5.57 9.35 1.98
N GLY A 28 -6.58 9.98 1.43
CA GLY A 28 -6.81 9.93 -0.01
C GLY A 28 -7.67 8.77 -0.47
N LYS A 29 -8.27 8.03 0.47
CA LYS A 29 -9.07 6.87 0.09
C LYS A 29 -10.15 7.19 -0.94
N ALA A 30 -10.66 8.39 -0.95
CA ALA A 30 -11.68 8.78 -1.91
C ALA A 30 -11.17 8.74 -3.35
N LEU A 31 -9.86 8.73 -3.56
CA LEU A 31 -9.28 8.68 -4.89
C LEU A 31 -9.19 7.24 -5.42
N GLU A 32 -9.51 6.24 -4.60
CA GLU A 32 -9.41 4.85 -5.02
C GLU A 32 -10.14 4.54 -6.30
N LYS A 33 -11.24 5.20 -6.51
CA LYS A 33 -12.04 4.93 -7.71
C LYS A 33 -11.30 5.26 -9.00
N HIS A 34 -10.24 6.03 -8.90
CA HIS A 34 -9.44 6.37 -10.08
C HIS A 34 -8.20 5.49 -10.23
N ALA A 35 -7.95 4.61 -9.26
CA ALA A 35 -6.75 3.78 -9.28
C ALA A 35 -7.04 2.44 -9.94
N LYS A 36 -6.07 1.92 -10.68
CA LYS A 36 -6.17 0.56 -11.22
C LYS A 36 -5.41 -0.42 -10.36
N VAL A 37 -4.43 0.06 -9.62
CA VAL A 37 -3.67 -0.75 -8.68
C VAL A 37 -4.32 -0.56 -7.33
N THR A 38 -4.59 -1.65 -6.62
CA THR A 38 -5.21 -1.55 -5.30
C THR A 38 -4.17 -1.21 -4.26
N MET A 39 -4.62 -0.74 -3.10
CA MET A 39 -3.70 -0.47 -2.00
C MET A 39 -2.95 -1.76 -1.61
N THR A 40 -3.62 -2.89 -1.60
CA THR A 40 -2.97 -4.15 -1.26
C THR A 40 -1.86 -4.49 -2.25
N GLU A 41 -2.12 -4.29 -3.54
CA GLU A 41 -1.11 -4.52 -4.55
C GLU A 41 0.03 -3.52 -4.41
N ALA A 42 -0.30 -2.28 -4.14
CA ALA A 42 0.72 -1.26 -4.00
C ALA A 42 1.63 -1.52 -2.80
N ARG A 43 1.06 -2.01 -1.69
CA ARG A 43 1.87 -2.38 -0.54
C ARG A 43 2.87 -3.47 -0.89
N ALA A 44 2.41 -4.47 -1.64
CA ALA A 44 3.30 -5.57 -2.02
C ALA A 44 4.44 -5.07 -2.91
N ILE A 45 4.11 -4.18 -3.84
CA ILE A 45 5.11 -3.60 -4.71
C ILE A 45 6.11 -2.79 -3.91
N ALA A 46 5.62 -1.97 -2.99
CA ALA A 46 6.49 -1.12 -2.18
C ALA A 46 7.41 -1.96 -1.29
N LEU A 47 6.88 -3.00 -0.66
CA LEU A 47 7.68 -3.84 0.22
C LEU A 47 8.69 -4.69 -0.54
N LYS A 48 8.41 -4.99 -1.79
CA LYS A 48 9.39 -5.67 -2.62
C LYS A 48 10.52 -4.71 -3.00
N ALA A 49 10.17 -3.47 -3.26
CA ALA A 49 11.16 -2.47 -3.61
C ALA A 49 12.02 -2.11 -2.39
N HIS A 50 11.41 -2.06 -1.22
CA HIS A 50 12.15 -1.75 0.00
C HIS A 50 11.49 -2.46 1.19
N PRO A 51 12.04 -3.57 1.64
CA PRO A 51 11.46 -4.31 2.76
C PRO A 51 11.53 -3.52 4.06
N GLY A 52 10.55 -3.72 4.91
CA GLY A 52 10.50 -3.05 6.20
C GLY A 52 9.08 -3.03 6.72
N LYS A 53 8.80 -2.09 7.61
CA LYS A 53 7.48 -1.93 8.19
C LYS A 53 6.84 -0.67 7.65
N ILE A 54 5.66 -0.82 7.05
CA ILE A 54 4.92 0.35 6.58
C ILE A 54 4.37 1.08 7.79
N THR A 55 4.75 2.33 7.94
CA THR A 55 4.30 3.16 9.07
C THR A 55 3.31 4.21 8.63
N ASP A 56 3.22 4.50 7.33
CA ASP A 56 2.25 5.46 6.84
C ASP A 56 1.94 5.12 5.39
N GLU A 57 0.72 5.39 4.96
CA GLU A 57 0.33 5.14 3.58
C GLU A 57 -0.74 6.12 3.16
N GLU A 58 -0.67 6.58 1.92
CA GLU A 58 -1.66 7.51 1.38
C GLU A 58 -1.77 7.34 -0.11
N LEU A 59 -2.89 7.79 -0.65
CA LEU A 59 -3.12 7.85 -2.09
C LEU A 59 -3.28 9.31 -2.42
N GLU A 60 -2.51 9.80 -3.37
CA GLU A 60 -2.49 11.23 -3.64
C GLU A 60 -2.27 11.55 -5.10
N LYS A 61 -2.70 12.74 -5.49
CA LYS A 61 -2.39 13.28 -6.80
C LYS A 61 -1.05 13.98 -6.69
N GLU A 62 -0.14 13.58 -7.52
CA GLU A 62 1.18 14.19 -7.50
C GLU A 62 1.82 14.04 -8.87
N ALA A 63 2.56 15.04 -9.31
CA ALA A 63 3.20 15.01 -10.61
C ALA A 63 4.16 13.82 -10.69
N GLY A 64 4.24 13.23 -11.87
CA GLY A 64 5.08 12.07 -12.11
C GLY A 64 4.23 10.87 -12.43
N GLY A 65 4.71 10.03 -13.32
CA GLY A 65 3.96 8.86 -13.74
C GLY A 65 2.59 9.25 -14.24
N SER A 66 1.57 8.56 -13.79
CA SER A 66 0.21 8.85 -14.21
C SER A 66 -0.41 10.06 -13.51
N GLY A 67 0.25 10.57 -12.48
CA GLY A 67 -0.31 11.66 -11.70
C GLY A 67 -1.07 11.20 -10.48
N LEU A 68 -1.19 9.91 -10.26
CA LEU A 68 -1.85 9.36 -9.09
C LEU A 68 -0.92 8.31 -8.50
N ARG A 69 -0.61 8.42 -7.23
CA ARG A 69 0.34 7.49 -6.62
C ARG A 69 -0.03 7.13 -5.20
N TYR A 70 0.33 5.93 -4.82
CA TYR A 70 0.35 5.52 -3.44
C TYR A 70 1.72 5.87 -2.88
N SER A 71 1.74 6.49 -1.71
CA SER A 71 3.00 6.84 -1.04
C SER A 71 3.07 6.10 0.28
N PHE A 72 4.23 5.52 0.54
CA PHE A 72 4.44 4.75 1.76
C PHE A 72 5.68 5.22 2.47
N ASP A 73 5.59 5.29 3.80
CA ASP A 73 6.77 5.40 4.63
C ASP A 73 7.05 4.00 5.12
N ILE A 74 8.25 3.50 4.87
CA ILE A 74 8.64 2.17 5.27
C ILE A 74 9.85 2.28 6.17
N ARG A 75 9.71 1.78 7.39
CA ARG A 75 10.77 1.88 8.37
C ARG A 75 11.55 0.59 8.48
N LYS A 76 12.86 0.74 8.49
CA LYS A 76 13.75 -0.38 8.72
C LYS A 76 14.85 0.12 9.64
N GLY A 77 14.88 -0.38 10.85
CA GLY A 77 15.78 0.15 11.86
C GLY A 77 15.42 1.59 12.16
N LYS A 78 16.37 2.49 12.03
CA LYS A 78 16.15 3.90 12.30
C LYS A 78 15.89 4.72 11.04
N VAL A 79 15.87 4.05 9.91
CA VAL A 79 15.70 4.74 8.65
C VAL A 79 14.28 4.60 8.15
N THR A 80 13.70 5.69 7.71
CA THR A 80 12.41 5.68 7.04
C THR A 80 12.66 5.90 5.55
N GLN A 81 12.14 5.02 4.75
CA GLN A 81 12.26 5.09 3.30
C GLN A 81 10.93 5.51 2.73
N GLU A 82 10.97 6.46 1.80
CA GLU A 82 9.76 6.90 1.12
C GLU A 82 9.65 6.18 -0.19
N VAL A 83 8.55 5.46 -0.41
CA VAL A 83 8.35 4.69 -1.64
C VAL A 83 7.04 5.12 -2.26
N GLY A 84 7.11 5.50 -3.53
CA GLY A 84 5.92 5.89 -4.28
C GLY A 84 5.64 4.89 -5.38
N VAL A 85 4.40 4.46 -5.49
CA VAL A 85 3.96 3.48 -6.47
C VAL A 85 2.86 4.09 -7.32
N ASP A 86 3.02 4.09 -8.62
CA ASP A 86 2.02 4.63 -9.54
C ASP A 86 0.72 3.85 -9.39
N ALA A 87 -0.35 4.57 -9.12
CA ALA A 87 -1.63 3.91 -8.85
C ALA A 87 -2.32 3.39 -10.11
N GLN A 88 -1.79 3.71 -11.28
CA GLN A 88 -2.35 3.21 -12.53
C GLN A 88 -1.52 2.05 -13.08
N THR A 89 -0.20 2.13 -12.96
CA THR A 89 0.69 1.18 -13.62
C THR A 89 1.43 0.25 -12.66
N GLY A 90 1.53 0.63 -11.40
CA GLY A 90 2.30 -0.14 -10.43
C GLY A 90 3.79 0.15 -10.46
N ALA A 91 4.22 1.10 -11.29
CA ALA A 91 5.65 1.41 -11.37
C ALA A 91 6.11 2.10 -10.10
N VAL A 92 7.33 1.80 -9.67
CA VAL A 92 7.91 2.48 -8.51
C VAL A 92 8.43 3.83 -9.00
N LEU A 93 7.83 4.90 -8.51
CA LEU A 93 8.18 6.26 -8.93
C LEU A 93 9.16 6.92 -7.98
N GLU A 94 9.22 6.45 -6.76
CA GLU A 94 10.10 7.04 -5.77
C GLU A 94 10.55 5.94 -4.81
N ASN A 95 11.82 5.96 -4.43
CA ASN A 95 12.33 4.98 -3.48
C ASN A 95 13.60 5.59 -2.89
N LYS A 96 13.45 6.36 -1.84
CA LYS A 96 14.61 7.06 -1.27
C LYS A 96 14.44 7.23 0.23
N ALA A 97 15.55 7.27 0.92
CA ALA A 97 15.54 7.49 2.34
C ALA A 97 15.06 8.92 2.61
N GLU A 98 14.18 9.07 3.58
CA GLU A 98 13.80 10.36 4.04
C GLU A 98 15.03 11.01 4.62
N CYS A 99 15.19 12.28 4.31
CA CYS A 99 16.29 13.00 4.83
C CYS A 99 16.22 12.96 6.32
N ALA A 100 17.20 12.41 6.92
CA ALA A 100 17.19 12.30 8.35
C ALA A 100 17.11 13.68 8.90
N ASN A 101 16.37 13.82 9.93
CA ASN A 101 16.30 15.04 10.55
C ASN A 101 17.66 15.37 11.02
N PRO A 102 18.18 16.36 10.55
CA PRO A 102 19.55 16.65 10.84
C PRO A 102 19.77 17.02 12.24
N ASP A 103 18.80 17.23 12.97
CA ASP A 103 19.08 17.57 14.27
C ASP A 103 18.86 16.61 15.19
#